data_b383a282ccfdeb4f1e2dd8b783693ccf
#
_entry.id   b383a282ccfdeb4f1e2dd8b783693ccf
#
_cell.length_a   1.000
_cell.length_b   1.000
_cell.length_c   1.000
_cell.angle_alpha   90.00
_cell.angle_beta   90.00
_cell.angle_gamma   90.00
#
_symmetry.space_group_name_H-M   'P 1'
#
loop_
_entity.id
_entity.type
_entity.pdbx_description
1 polymer ?
#
loop_
_entity_poly.entity_id
_entity_poly.type
_entity_poly.pdbx_seq_one_letter_code
_entity_poly.pdbx_strand_id
1 'polypeptide(L)'
;TFYVYKFVQKGYLKLSRYMEYDADNIACQCVGSDNFVSAMCKIDSLSNKDGLYKHLLSNLIDEKKIVANYFIGKRIVANIIPNKDMPVLQYDEQLIKPIRTFEIESRVKVEDVWSSHPSLEDRLDNARAQHCPATVSGNPIPAWSLIPDVILERVSTNYTSFIRKNVDGEISYISDEQLKEWIQKEVSENFMDDRLRPFLSLIHI
;
A
#
# COMPACT_ATOMS: atom_id res chain seq x y z
N THR A 1 -1.18 13.79 36.69
CA THR A 1 -0.21 13.00 35.86
C THR A 1 -0.78 12.70 34.47
N PHE A 2 -2.03 12.23 34.33
CA PHE A 2 -2.63 11.82 33.05
C PHE A 2 -2.73 12.97 32.02
N TYR A 3 -3.13 14.17 32.45
CA TYR A 3 -3.24 15.35 31.56
C TYR A 3 -1.87 15.83 31.06
N VAL A 4 -0.87 15.80 31.92
CA VAL A 4 0.51 16.16 31.52
C VAL A 4 1.05 15.18 30.48
N TYR A 5 0.80 13.87 30.66
CA TYR A 5 1.16 12.86 29.69
C TYR A 5 0.52 13.10 28.32
N LYS A 6 -0.80 13.35 28.27
CA LYS A 6 -1.51 13.68 27.02
C LYS A 6 -0.97 14.94 26.34
N PHE A 7 -0.62 15.96 27.12
CA PHE A 7 -0.04 17.18 26.57
C PHE A 7 1.32 16.93 25.94
N VAL A 8 2.20 16.24 26.64
CA VAL A 8 3.52 15.86 26.12
C VAL A 8 3.40 14.96 24.89
N GLN A 9 2.50 13.98 24.91
CA GLN A 9 2.23 13.11 23.79
C GLN A 9 1.80 13.88 22.53
N LYS A 10 0.88 14.87 22.65
CA LYS A 10 0.49 15.72 21.54
C LYS A 10 1.68 16.50 20.96
N GLY A 11 2.53 17.05 21.82
CA GLY A 11 3.75 17.75 21.40
C GLY A 11 4.69 16.83 20.63
N TYR A 12 4.90 15.61 21.12
CA TYR A 12 5.70 14.59 20.44
C TYR A 12 5.15 14.20 19.07
N LEU A 13 3.83 13.92 18.98
CA LEU A 13 3.17 13.58 17.71
C LEU A 13 3.27 14.72 16.69
N LYS A 14 3.12 15.96 17.14
CA LYS A 14 3.30 17.13 16.29
C LYS A 14 4.75 17.23 15.77
N LEU A 15 5.73 17.02 16.64
CA LEU A 15 7.15 17.01 16.25
C LEU A 15 7.43 15.90 15.24
N SER A 16 6.88 14.69 15.44
CA SER A 16 7.02 13.57 14.53
C SER A 16 6.54 13.95 13.11
N ARG A 17 5.37 14.58 13.00
CA ARG A 17 4.85 15.06 11.70
C ARG A 17 5.78 16.10 11.04
N TYR A 18 6.33 17.04 11.81
CA TYR A 18 7.29 18.01 11.26
C TYR A 18 8.56 17.34 10.74
N MET A 19 9.08 16.36 11.46
CA MET A 19 10.27 15.62 11.02
C MET A 19 10.03 14.87 9.70
N GLU A 20 8.80 14.38 9.46
CA GLU A 20 8.46 13.76 8.17
C GLU A 20 8.40 14.80 7.05
N TYR A 21 7.81 15.96 7.26
CA TYR A 21 7.83 17.03 6.27
C TYR A 21 9.26 17.50 5.95
N ASP A 22 10.13 17.60 6.93
CA ASP A 22 11.53 17.95 6.71
C ASP A 22 12.25 16.88 5.89
N ALA A 23 12.02 15.60 6.19
CA ALA A 23 12.57 14.50 5.40
C ALA A 23 12.03 14.50 3.95
N ASP A 24 10.73 14.74 3.76
CA ASP A 24 10.12 14.88 2.44
C ASP A 24 10.71 16.04 1.65
N ASN A 25 10.94 17.18 2.31
CA ASN A 25 11.55 18.37 1.68
C ASN A 25 12.98 18.06 1.21
N ILE A 26 13.77 17.37 2.01
CA ILE A 26 15.12 16.93 1.62
C ILE A 26 15.04 15.96 0.43
N ALA A 27 14.11 15.00 0.46
CA ALA A 27 13.92 14.08 -0.65
C ALA A 27 13.50 14.81 -1.93
N CYS A 28 12.60 15.79 -1.86
CA CYS A 28 12.21 16.64 -3.00
C CYS A 28 13.39 17.41 -3.58
N GLN A 29 14.28 17.93 -2.74
CA GLN A 29 15.50 18.60 -3.19
C GLN A 29 16.46 17.66 -3.92
N CYS A 30 16.50 16.38 -3.50
CA CYS A 30 17.38 15.39 -4.13
C CYS A 30 16.86 14.87 -5.47
N VAL A 31 15.54 14.64 -5.62
CA VAL A 31 14.98 13.93 -6.79
C VAL A 31 13.99 14.76 -7.61
N GLY A 32 13.56 15.89 -7.09
CA GLY A 32 12.50 16.73 -7.64
C GLY A 32 11.12 16.38 -7.08
N SER A 33 10.27 17.41 -6.97
CA SER A 33 8.94 17.28 -6.37
C SER A 33 8.06 16.26 -7.10
N ASP A 34 8.04 16.27 -8.43
CA ASP A 34 7.20 15.36 -9.23
C ASP A 34 7.63 13.89 -9.08
N ASN A 35 8.93 13.64 -9.07
CA ASN A 35 9.47 12.29 -8.86
C ASN A 35 9.14 11.78 -7.46
N PHE A 36 9.26 12.63 -6.44
CA PHE A 36 8.89 12.29 -5.07
C PHE A 36 7.40 11.96 -4.95
N VAL A 37 6.52 12.83 -5.48
CA VAL A 37 5.07 12.62 -5.52
C VAL A 37 4.74 11.29 -6.20
N SER A 38 5.27 11.04 -7.39
CA SER A 38 5.07 9.79 -8.13
C SER A 38 5.51 8.56 -7.30
N ALA A 39 6.64 8.64 -6.61
CA ALA A 39 7.15 7.56 -5.79
C ALA A 39 6.23 7.28 -4.58
N MET A 40 5.81 8.32 -3.85
CA MET A 40 4.90 8.19 -2.71
C MET A 40 3.58 7.55 -3.11
N CYS A 41 3.03 7.98 -4.22
CA CYS A 41 1.82 7.44 -4.80
C CYS A 41 1.94 5.94 -5.13
N LYS A 42 3.06 5.54 -5.74
CA LYS A 42 3.34 4.12 -6.03
C LYS A 42 3.49 3.29 -4.75
N ILE A 43 4.16 3.83 -3.74
CA ILE A 43 4.32 3.16 -2.43
C ILE A 43 2.95 2.92 -1.79
N ASP A 44 2.07 3.92 -1.78
CA ASP A 44 0.72 3.79 -1.24
C ASP A 44 -0.09 2.72 -1.97
N SER A 45 -0.12 2.77 -3.30
CA SER A 45 -0.78 1.75 -4.12
C SER A 45 -0.25 0.34 -3.85
N LEU A 46 1.08 0.19 -3.76
CA LEU A 46 1.70 -1.10 -3.48
C LEU A 46 1.42 -1.59 -2.06
N SER A 47 1.35 -0.68 -1.08
CA SER A 47 1.01 -1.00 0.31
C SER A 47 -0.40 -1.58 0.43
N ASN A 48 -1.36 -0.96 -0.25
CA ASN A 48 -2.74 -1.45 -0.29
C ASN A 48 -2.84 -2.84 -0.94
N LYS A 49 -2.14 -3.06 -2.06
CA LYS A 49 -2.07 -4.39 -2.70
C LYS A 49 -1.36 -5.43 -1.82
N ASP A 50 -0.38 -5.03 -1.03
CA ASP A 50 0.28 -5.90 -0.07
C ASP A 50 -0.66 -6.33 1.07
N GLY A 51 -1.46 -5.41 1.58
CA GLY A 51 -2.50 -5.70 2.56
C GLY A 51 -3.53 -6.71 2.03
N LEU A 52 -4.01 -6.49 0.82
CA LEU A 52 -4.92 -7.42 0.15
C LEU A 52 -4.27 -8.80 -0.08
N TYR A 53 -3.03 -8.83 -0.55
CA TYR A 53 -2.32 -10.09 -0.74
C TYR A 53 -2.18 -10.88 0.56
N LYS A 54 -1.86 -10.23 1.67
CA LYS A 54 -1.81 -10.86 2.98
C LYS A 54 -3.16 -11.43 3.41
N HIS A 55 -4.25 -10.71 3.15
CA HIS A 55 -5.59 -11.20 3.42
C HIS A 55 -5.92 -12.45 2.57
N LEU A 56 -5.66 -12.39 1.26
CA LEU A 56 -5.84 -13.53 0.36
C LEU A 56 -4.99 -14.74 0.76
N LEU A 57 -3.76 -14.52 1.22
CA LEU A 57 -2.92 -15.59 1.75
C LEU A 57 -3.50 -16.23 3.01
N SER A 58 -4.11 -15.43 3.89
CA SER A 58 -4.79 -15.97 5.08
C SER A 58 -5.92 -16.91 4.67
N ASN A 59 -6.78 -16.48 3.74
CA ASN A 59 -7.89 -17.31 3.23
C ASN A 59 -7.35 -18.60 2.56
N LEU A 60 -6.28 -18.50 1.79
CA LEU A 60 -5.65 -19.64 1.14
C LEU A 60 -5.10 -20.66 2.17
N ILE A 61 -4.52 -20.16 3.26
CA ILE A 61 -4.02 -21.00 4.36
C ILE A 61 -5.17 -21.69 5.09
N ASP A 62 -6.31 -21.03 5.26
CA ASP A 62 -7.51 -21.65 5.85
C ASP A 62 -8.03 -22.83 4.99
N GLU A 63 -7.83 -22.74 3.66
CA GLU A 63 -8.07 -23.87 2.73
C GLU A 63 -6.95 -24.92 2.71
N LYS A 64 -5.96 -24.83 3.61
CA LYS A 64 -4.78 -25.71 3.65
C LYS A 64 -3.94 -25.68 2.36
N LYS A 65 -3.84 -24.49 1.77
CA LYS A 65 -3.03 -24.23 0.59
C LYS A 65 -2.00 -23.14 0.87
N ILE A 66 -0.86 -23.18 0.17
CA ILE A 66 0.19 -22.17 0.28
C ILE A 66 0.86 -21.95 -1.07
N VAL A 67 1.28 -20.72 -1.32
CA VAL A 67 2.05 -20.37 -2.51
C VAL A 67 3.48 -20.90 -2.41
N ALA A 68 4.02 -21.42 -3.51
CA ALA A 68 5.40 -21.88 -3.57
C ALA A 68 6.40 -20.70 -3.44
N ASN A 69 6.09 -19.57 -4.07
CA ASN A 69 6.91 -18.37 -4.03
C ASN A 69 6.08 -17.14 -3.64
N TYR A 70 6.40 -16.56 -2.48
CA TYR A 70 5.72 -15.40 -1.92
C TYR A 70 5.71 -14.20 -2.87
N PHE A 71 6.86 -13.91 -3.51
CA PHE A 71 6.99 -12.73 -4.39
C PHE A 71 6.30 -12.92 -5.74
N ILE A 72 6.29 -14.14 -6.27
CA ILE A 72 5.54 -14.44 -7.49
C ILE A 72 4.04 -14.29 -7.21
N GLY A 73 3.54 -14.85 -6.11
CA GLY A 73 2.15 -14.68 -5.69
C GLY A 73 1.76 -13.21 -5.53
N LYS A 74 2.61 -12.41 -4.90
CA LYS A 74 2.41 -10.96 -4.76
C LYS A 74 2.31 -10.25 -6.12
N ARG A 75 3.16 -10.61 -7.09
CA ARG A 75 3.10 -10.05 -8.46
C ARG A 75 1.83 -10.48 -9.18
N ILE A 76 1.38 -11.71 -9.00
CA ILE A 76 0.13 -12.20 -9.57
C ILE A 76 -1.04 -11.34 -9.09
N VAL A 77 -1.16 -11.13 -7.77
CA VAL A 77 -2.19 -10.27 -7.19
C VAL A 77 -2.09 -8.83 -7.73
N ALA A 78 -0.88 -8.27 -7.76
CA ALA A 78 -0.67 -6.91 -8.24
C ALA A 78 -1.07 -6.70 -9.71
N ASN A 79 -1.01 -7.77 -10.53
CA ASN A 79 -1.38 -7.72 -11.96
C ASN A 79 -2.86 -8.03 -12.21
N ILE A 80 -3.47 -8.91 -11.40
CA ILE A 80 -4.87 -9.30 -11.58
C ILE A 80 -5.82 -8.20 -11.07
N ILE A 81 -5.44 -7.57 -9.95
CA ILE A 81 -6.30 -6.56 -9.31
C ILE A 81 -5.93 -5.19 -9.86
N PRO A 82 -6.78 -4.61 -10.71
CA PRO A 82 -6.54 -3.27 -11.23
C PRO A 82 -6.65 -2.22 -10.13
N ASN A 83 -5.91 -1.14 -10.27
CA ASN A 83 -5.91 -0.05 -9.28
C ASN A 83 -7.30 0.59 -9.09
N LYS A 84 -8.18 0.50 -10.11
CA LYS A 84 -9.55 1.04 -10.05
C LYS A 84 -10.47 0.33 -9.04
N ASP A 85 -10.19 -0.93 -8.72
CA ASP A 85 -11.01 -1.74 -7.81
C ASP A 85 -10.53 -1.61 -6.34
N MET A 86 -9.47 -0.86 -6.14
CA MET A 86 -9.04 -0.46 -4.81
C MET A 86 -9.51 0.98 -4.54
N PRO A 87 -9.95 1.30 -3.32
CA PRO A 87 -10.19 2.69 -2.92
C PRO A 87 -8.87 3.45 -2.79
N VAL A 88 -8.05 3.37 -3.81
CA VAL A 88 -6.70 3.92 -3.86
C VAL A 88 -6.71 5.09 -4.82
N LEU A 89 -5.94 6.09 -4.47
CA LEU A 89 -5.60 7.19 -5.33
C LEU A 89 -5.22 6.67 -6.72
N GLN A 90 -6.10 6.86 -7.72
CA GLN A 90 -5.74 6.64 -9.11
C GLN A 90 -4.87 7.82 -9.56
N TYR A 91 -3.79 7.49 -10.27
CA TYR A 91 -2.89 8.52 -10.81
C TYR A 91 -3.19 8.72 -12.28
N ASP A 92 -3.46 9.94 -12.64
CA ASP A 92 -3.33 10.36 -14.03
C ASP A 92 -1.84 10.54 -14.31
N GLU A 93 -1.27 9.61 -15.08
CA GLU A 93 0.14 9.65 -15.46
C GLU A 93 0.51 10.92 -16.23
N GLN A 94 -0.46 11.57 -16.90
CA GLN A 94 -0.24 12.80 -17.64
C GLN A 94 -0.27 14.05 -16.75
N LEU A 95 -1.03 14.01 -15.66
CA LEU A 95 -1.22 15.15 -14.76
C LEU A 95 -0.41 15.02 -13.46
N ILE A 96 0.14 13.83 -13.16
CA ILE A 96 0.82 13.50 -11.90
C ILE A 96 -0.05 13.91 -10.70
N LYS A 97 -1.36 13.83 -10.86
CA LYS A 97 -2.33 14.15 -9.82
C LYS A 97 -3.05 12.88 -9.39
N PRO A 98 -3.20 12.65 -8.07
CA PRO A 98 -4.07 11.59 -7.60
C PRO A 98 -5.50 11.91 -8.03
N ILE A 99 -6.11 10.99 -8.79
CA ILE A 99 -7.53 11.05 -9.10
C ILE A 99 -8.24 10.27 -8.01
N ARG A 100 -8.93 10.98 -7.15
CA ARG A 100 -9.80 10.35 -6.14
C ARG A 100 -11.06 9.86 -6.83
N THR A 101 -11.14 8.56 -7.06
CA THR A 101 -12.30 7.99 -7.75
C THR A 101 -13.51 7.76 -6.84
N PHE A 102 -13.36 7.74 -5.50
CA PHE A 102 -14.47 7.45 -4.58
C PHE A 102 -14.29 8.04 -3.17
N GLU A 103 -13.78 9.25 -3.03
CA GLU A 103 -14.00 9.95 -1.77
C GLU A 103 -15.28 10.81 -1.89
N ILE A 104 -16.28 10.43 -1.12
CA ILE A 104 -17.25 11.43 -0.64
C ILE A 104 -16.39 12.39 0.16
N GLU A 105 -16.08 13.55 -0.42
CA GLU A 105 -15.36 14.60 0.31
C GLU A 105 -16.10 14.83 1.63
N SER A 106 -15.52 14.36 2.71
CA SER A 106 -15.96 14.77 4.02
C SER A 106 -15.83 16.28 4.07
N ARG A 107 -16.96 16.99 4.20
CA ARG A 107 -16.97 18.45 4.30
C ARG A 107 -16.17 18.98 5.48
N VAL A 108 -15.70 18.10 6.35
CA VAL A 108 -14.94 18.44 7.55
C VAL A 108 -13.61 17.68 7.48
N LYS A 109 -12.55 18.38 7.17
CA LYS A 109 -11.17 17.90 7.37
C LYS A 109 -10.91 17.90 8.88
N VAL A 110 -11.10 16.77 9.54
CA VAL A 110 -10.73 16.62 10.94
C VAL A 110 -9.24 16.27 10.97
N GLU A 111 -8.41 17.22 11.38
CA GLU A 111 -6.99 16.93 11.64
C GLU A 111 -6.91 15.91 12.79
N ASP A 112 -6.43 14.71 12.52
CA ASP A 112 -6.18 13.72 13.56
C ASP A 112 -4.97 14.13 14.38
N VAL A 113 -5.22 14.87 15.46
CA VAL A 113 -4.20 15.38 16.39
C VAL A 113 -3.41 14.24 17.05
N TRP A 114 -3.94 13.01 17.01
CA TRP A 114 -3.33 11.82 17.59
C TRP A 114 -2.54 10.99 16.57
N SER A 115 -2.62 11.31 15.29
CA SER A 115 -1.79 10.66 14.28
C SER A 115 -0.31 11.04 14.47
N SER A 116 0.57 10.04 14.46
CA SER A 116 2.02 10.24 14.46
C SER A 116 2.56 10.67 13.09
N HIS A 117 1.77 10.47 12.03
CA HIS A 117 2.14 10.73 10.65
C HIS A 117 1.18 11.72 10.01
N PRO A 118 1.66 12.61 9.11
CA PRO A 118 0.78 13.40 8.25
C PRO A 118 0.00 12.48 7.30
N SER A 119 -1.15 12.95 6.82
CA SER A 119 -1.85 12.22 5.75
C SER A 119 -0.98 12.19 4.47
N LEU A 120 -1.20 11.18 3.62
CA LEU A 120 -0.50 11.13 2.33
C LEU A 120 -0.79 12.40 1.52
N GLU A 121 -2.03 12.88 1.52
CA GLU A 121 -2.44 14.10 0.83
C GLU A 121 -1.65 15.31 1.30
N ASP A 122 -1.56 15.54 2.61
CA ASP A 122 -0.81 16.66 3.17
C ASP A 122 0.68 16.58 2.80
N ARG A 123 1.26 15.39 2.76
CA ARG A 123 2.65 15.15 2.32
C ARG A 123 2.83 15.45 0.84
N LEU A 124 1.90 15.01 -0.02
CA LEU A 124 1.94 15.29 -1.45
C LEU A 124 1.79 16.79 -1.74
N ASP A 125 0.90 17.47 -1.02
CA ASP A 125 0.70 18.91 -1.18
C ASP A 125 1.92 19.70 -0.71
N ASN A 126 2.52 19.32 0.42
CA ASN A 126 3.79 19.91 0.88
C ASN A 126 4.92 19.70 -0.16
N ALA A 127 5.03 18.50 -0.72
CA ALA A 127 6.05 18.19 -1.74
C ALA A 127 5.86 19.00 -3.02
N ARG A 128 4.61 19.17 -3.49
CA ARG A 128 4.29 20.01 -4.65
C ARG A 128 4.63 21.49 -4.42
N ALA A 129 4.34 21.99 -3.21
CA ALA A 129 4.63 23.37 -2.83
C ALA A 129 6.12 23.70 -2.83
N GLN A 130 7.03 22.70 -2.75
CA GLN A 130 8.48 22.91 -2.83
C GLN A 130 8.95 23.32 -4.23
N HIS A 131 8.23 22.95 -5.29
CA HIS A 131 8.59 23.26 -6.69
C HIS A 131 10.03 22.87 -7.07
N CYS A 132 10.58 21.80 -6.46
CA CYS A 132 11.93 21.35 -6.76
C CYS A 132 12.00 20.76 -8.17
N PRO A 133 12.96 21.18 -9.02
CA PRO A 133 13.10 20.65 -10.37
C PRO A 133 13.52 19.17 -10.32
N ALA A 134 13.07 18.39 -11.30
CA ALA A 134 13.49 16.99 -11.42
C ALA A 134 15.00 16.93 -11.76
N THR A 135 15.75 16.23 -10.93
CA THR A 135 17.21 16.07 -11.09
C THR A 135 17.59 14.75 -11.74
N VAL A 136 16.64 13.79 -11.82
CA VAL A 136 16.85 12.45 -12.38
C VAL A 136 15.98 12.30 -13.62
N SER A 137 16.63 12.15 -14.77
CA SER A 137 16.00 11.79 -16.03
C SER A 137 16.55 10.42 -16.47
N GLY A 138 15.70 9.44 -16.67
CA GLY A 138 16.10 8.12 -17.15
C GLY A 138 14.97 7.11 -17.08
N ASN A 139 15.12 6.00 -17.78
CA ASN A 139 14.17 4.91 -17.70
C ASN A 139 14.22 4.28 -16.29
N PRO A 140 13.12 4.27 -15.54
CA PRO A 140 13.10 3.70 -14.21
C PRO A 140 13.36 2.19 -14.30
N ILE A 141 14.40 1.73 -13.61
CA ILE A 141 14.66 0.31 -13.43
C ILE A 141 13.84 -0.14 -12.22
N PRO A 142 13.00 -1.17 -12.35
CA PRO A 142 12.25 -1.67 -11.21
C PRO A 142 13.17 -2.12 -10.08
N ALA A 143 12.95 -1.64 -8.85
CA ALA A 143 13.82 -1.94 -7.71
C ALA A 143 14.00 -3.45 -7.46
N TRP A 144 12.99 -4.27 -7.76
CA TRP A 144 13.08 -5.73 -7.63
C TRP A 144 14.12 -6.35 -8.59
N SER A 145 14.41 -5.72 -9.74
CA SER A 145 15.45 -6.23 -10.67
C SER A 145 16.87 -6.07 -10.12
N LEU A 146 17.04 -5.28 -9.06
CA LEU A 146 18.30 -5.12 -8.34
C LEU A 146 18.51 -6.19 -7.26
N ILE A 147 17.47 -6.97 -6.95
CA ILE A 147 17.54 -8.03 -5.94
C ILE A 147 17.80 -9.36 -6.64
N PRO A 148 18.91 -10.05 -6.34
CA PRO A 148 19.20 -11.36 -6.90
C PRO A 148 18.08 -12.37 -6.62
N ASP A 149 17.72 -13.20 -7.61
CA ASP A 149 16.65 -14.19 -7.49
C ASP A 149 16.87 -15.16 -6.32
N VAL A 150 18.12 -15.52 -6.06
CA VAL A 150 18.48 -16.39 -4.92
C VAL A 150 18.05 -15.81 -3.57
N ILE A 151 18.04 -14.48 -3.42
CA ILE A 151 17.57 -13.82 -2.20
C ILE A 151 16.05 -13.91 -2.12
N LEU A 152 15.34 -13.66 -3.22
CA LEU A 152 13.88 -13.76 -3.30
C LEU A 152 13.41 -15.19 -3.01
N GLU A 153 14.08 -16.19 -3.57
CA GLU A 153 13.80 -17.60 -3.30
C GLU A 153 14.03 -17.97 -1.83
N ARG A 154 15.15 -17.52 -1.25
CA ARG A 154 15.47 -17.78 0.15
C ARG A 154 14.45 -17.16 1.10
N VAL A 155 14.03 -15.93 0.85
CA VAL A 155 13.00 -15.27 1.66
C VAL A 155 11.66 -15.99 1.50
N SER A 156 11.29 -16.39 0.28
CA SER A 156 10.06 -17.16 0.03
C SER A 156 10.08 -18.50 0.76
N THR A 157 11.19 -19.24 0.70
CA THR A 157 11.35 -20.51 1.39
C THR A 157 11.25 -20.36 2.91
N ASN A 158 11.86 -19.33 3.48
CA ASN A 158 11.76 -19.06 4.90
C ASN A 158 10.32 -18.74 5.32
N TYR A 159 9.61 -17.94 4.52
CA TYR A 159 8.20 -17.59 4.76
C TYR A 159 7.29 -18.83 4.72
N THR A 160 7.40 -19.65 3.67
CA THR A 160 6.59 -20.88 3.54
C THR A 160 6.91 -21.88 4.64
N SER A 161 8.18 -22.01 5.03
CA SER A 161 8.61 -22.87 6.14
C SER A 161 8.05 -22.39 7.48
N PHE A 162 8.01 -21.07 7.71
CA PHE A 162 7.41 -20.48 8.91
C PHE A 162 5.91 -20.80 8.98
N ILE A 163 5.17 -20.61 7.87
CA ILE A 163 3.73 -20.92 7.84
C ILE A 163 3.49 -22.39 8.11
N ARG A 164 4.20 -23.30 7.44
CA ARG A 164 4.04 -24.75 7.63
C ARG A 164 4.25 -25.20 9.07
N LYS A 165 5.12 -24.52 9.82
CA LYS A 165 5.37 -24.83 11.24
C LYS A 165 4.24 -24.37 12.17
N ASN A 166 3.47 -23.35 11.74
CA ASN A 166 2.46 -22.69 12.58
C ASN A 166 1.01 -23.04 12.20
N VAL A 167 0.82 -23.89 11.18
CA VAL A 167 -0.49 -24.32 10.73
C VAL A 167 -0.66 -25.82 10.97
N ASP A 168 -1.72 -26.20 11.65
CA ASP A 168 -2.04 -27.59 11.95
C ASP A 168 -2.52 -28.34 10.68
N GLY A 169 -1.98 -29.54 10.46
CA GLY A 169 -2.34 -30.43 9.36
C GLY A 169 -1.47 -30.28 8.12
N GLU A 170 -1.78 -31.09 7.11
CA GLU A 170 -1.07 -31.06 5.83
C GLU A 170 -1.46 -29.82 5.03
N ILE A 171 -0.46 -29.14 4.50
CA ILE A 171 -0.62 -28.00 3.59
C ILE A 171 -0.09 -28.39 2.21
N SER A 172 -0.89 -28.17 1.18
CA SER A 172 -0.52 -28.39 -0.23
C SER A 172 -0.01 -27.09 -0.87
N TYR A 173 0.91 -27.24 -1.85
CA TYR A 173 1.31 -26.10 -2.67
C TYR A 173 0.29 -25.87 -3.79
N ILE A 174 -0.01 -24.61 -4.06
CA ILE A 174 -0.81 -24.18 -5.21
C ILE A 174 0.13 -23.70 -6.33
N SER A 175 -0.15 -24.07 -7.59
CA SER A 175 0.61 -23.55 -8.73
C SER A 175 0.24 -22.09 -9.03
N ASP A 176 1.07 -21.41 -9.83
CA ASP A 176 0.82 -20.01 -10.20
C ASP A 176 -0.48 -19.85 -11.01
N GLU A 177 -0.82 -20.83 -11.86
CA GLU A 177 -2.05 -20.86 -12.65
C GLU A 177 -3.26 -21.05 -11.74
N GLN A 178 -3.20 -22.05 -10.85
CA GLN A 178 -4.26 -22.29 -9.87
C GLN A 178 -4.46 -21.10 -8.93
N LEU A 179 -3.36 -20.42 -8.56
CA LEU A 179 -3.43 -19.22 -7.73
C LEU A 179 -4.15 -18.08 -8.48
N LYS A 180 -3.88 -17.90 -9.77
CA LYS A 180 -4.58 -16.89 -10.58
C LYS A 180 -6.08 -17.15 -10.64
N GLU A 181 -6.48 -18.39 -10.93
CA GLU A 181 -7.88 -18.80 -10.98
C GLU A 181 -8.56 -18.61 -9.63
N TRP A 182 -7.90 -19.03 -8.56
CA TRP A 182 -8.40 -18.87 -7.20
C TRP A 182 -8.60 -17.39 -6.82
N ILE A 183 -7.62 -16.52 -7.11
CA ILE A 183 -7.73 -15.08 -6.84
C ILE A 183 -8.87 -14.46 -7.65
N GLN A 184 -9.00 -14.82 -8.93
CA GLN A 184 -10.08 -14.30 -9.77
C GLN A 184 -11.47 -14.69 -9.22
N LYS A 185 -11.60 -15.91 -8.72
CA LYS A 185 -12.82 -16.38 -8.06
C LYS A 185 -13.07 -15.61 -6.77
N GLU A 186 -12.11 -15.54 -5.87
CA GLU A 186 -12.21 -14.80 -4.60
C GLU A 186 -12.60 -13.33 -4.82
N VAL A 187 -11.96 -12.67 -5.79
CA VAL A 187 -12.27 -11.29 -6.13
C VAL A 187 -13.68 -11.15 -6.67
N SER A 188 -14.15 -12.08 -7.53
CA SER A 188 -15.50 -12.04 -8.09
C SER A 188 -16.60 -12.33 -7.06
N GLU A 189 -16.34 -13.18 -6.08
CA GLU A 189 -17.31 -13.60 -5.06
C GLU A 189 -17.36 -12.64 -3.87
N ASN A 190 -16.20 -12.10 -3.44
CA ASN A 190 -16.08 -11.32 -2.21
C ASN A 190 -15.93 -9.82 -2.44
N PHE A 191 -15.58 -9.39 -3.68
CA PHE A 191 -15.59 -7.96 -4.02
C PHE A 191 -16.99 -7.54 -4.45
N MET A 192 -17.52 -6.65 -3.68
CA MET A 192 -18.87 -6.14 -3.82
C MET A 192 -19.04 -5.37 -5.14
N ASP A 193 -20.22 -5.53 -5.77
CA ASP A 193 -20.64 -4.74 -6.93
C ASP A 193 -20.39 -3.24 -6.67
N ASP A 194 -19.70 -2.58 -7.58
CA ASP A 194 -19.37 -1.15 -7.51
C ASP A 194 -20.57 -0.25 -7.25
N ARG A 195 -21.77 -0.71 -7.64
CA ARG A 195 -23.04 0.00 -7.38
C ARG A 195 -23.43 0.04 -5.91
N LEU A 196 -22.93 -0.88 -5.09
CA LEU A 196 -23.26 -0.98 -3.66
C LEU A 196 -22.21 -0.29 -2.76
N ARG A 197 -20.98 -0.03 -3.26
CA ARG A 197 -19.91 0.63 -2.52
C ARG A 197 -20.31 1.97 -1.89
N PRO A 198 -21.04 2.88 -2.60
CA PRO A 198 -21.44 4.16 -2.02
C PRO A 198 -22.37 4.03 -0.80
N PHE A 199 -23.14 2.95 -0.71
CA PHE A 199 -24.07 2.75 0.40
C PHE A 199 -23.41 2.23 1.68
N LEU A 200 -22.26 1.55 1.58
CA LEU A 200 -21.55 1.01 2.73
C LEU A 200 -20.70 2.05 3.46
N SER A 201 -20.20 3.05 2.75
CA SER A 201 -19.51 4.18 3.40
C SER A 201 -20.44 4.98 4.33
N LEU A 202 -21.76 4.80 4.20
CA LEU A 202 -22.77 5.42 5.06
C LEU A 202 -23.12 4.60 6.33
N ILE A 203 -22.68 3.32 6.39
CA ILE A 203 -23.01 2.41 7.51
C ILE A 203 -21.93 2.44 8.61
N HIS A 204 -20.77 3.01 8.32
CA HIS A 204 -19.64 3.13 9.27
C HIS A 204 -19.48 4.54 9.86
N ILE A 205 -20.61 5.23 10.10
CA ILE A 205 -20.65 6.46 10.92
C ILE A 205 -21.03 6.12 12.34
#